data_13299c6f47f4e637e2d940b13cbc1915
#
_entry.id   13299c6f47f4e637e2d940b13cbc1915
#
_cell.length_a   1.000
_cell.length_b   1.000
_cell.length_c   1.000
_cell.angle_alpha   90.00
_cell.angle_beta   90.00
_cell.angle_gamma   90.00
#
_symmetry.space_group_name_H-M   'P 1'
#
loop_
_entity.id
_entity.type
_entity.pdbx_description
1 polymer ?
#
loop_
_entity_poly.entity_id
_entity_poly.type
_entity_poly.pdbx_seq_one_letter_code
_entity_poly.pdbx_strand_id
1 'polypeptide(L)'
;MFLKKAMLIIDRGSREPEVREELGAICEVVKKKGGYDFTDYCFLEVLPPFIEEGIKRCVSENVDTITVMPYFLYPGMKLKESVKKCARLCHEMRIKVIFTKPLSYHFILQNLLIERIEDLKSKMNISSLNADCDILVIGHGSSDKGARTAFEYTVNGIVPFYKSVNFCFLELDRPNIEEGVRNIVGKGTGLLIVVPYFLHKGAHTKKDVREELYSALEKYRLKEAHITEHLGADVKLVNLILERAREAESNIV
;
A
#
# COMPACT_ATOMS: atom_id res chain seq x y z
N MET A 1 -18.91 -2.57 32.54
CA MET A 1 -19.01 -3.37 31.30
C MET A 1 -17.90 -2.87 30.40
N PHE A 2 -16.97 -3.73 29.97
CA PHE A 2 -15.92 -3.31 29.04
C PHE A 2 -16.55 -3.09 27.65
N LEU A 3 -16.25 -1.94 27.03
CA LEU A 3 -16.70 -1.64 25.68
C LEU A 3 -16.03 -2.59 24.69
N LYS A 4 -16.83 -3.31 23.92
CA LYS A 4 -16.33 -4.20 22.86
C LYS A 4 -15.98 -3.39 21.62
N LYS A 5 -14.82 -3.67 21.05
CA LYS A 5 -14.28 -2.95 19.89
C LYS A 5 -14.03 -3.88 18.72
N ALA A 6 -14.45 -3.46 17.53
CA ALA A 6 -14.00 -4.08 16.28
C ALA A 6 -13.02 -3.19 15.54
N MET A 7 -12.13 -3.83 14.75
CA MET A 7 -11.45 -3.16 13.66
C MET A 7 -11.93 -3.70 12.32
N LEU A 8 -12.32 -2.80 11.42
CA LEU A 8 -12.70 -3.12 10.05
C LEU A 8 -11.68 -2.51 9.09
N ILE A 9 -10.93 -3.35 8.39
CA ILE A 9 -9.97 -2.95 7.37
C ILE A 9 -10.71 -2.83 6.03
N ILE A 10 -10.64 -1.66 5.39
CA ILE A 10 -11.26 -1.43 4.08
C ILE A 10 -10.18 -1.32 3.01
N ASP A 11 -10.16 -2.26 2.08
CA ASP A 11 -9.31 -2.26 0.90
C ASP A 11 -10.12 -1.90 -0.37
N ARG A 12 -9.44 -1.58 -1.45
CA ARG A 12 -10.10 -1.34 -2.74
C ARG A 12 -10.83 -2.58 -3.25
N GLY A 13 -10.19 -3.72 -3.13
CA GLY A 13 -10.60 -4.99 -3.67
C GLY A 13 -9.75 -5.45 -4.85
N SER A 14 -9.64 -6.76 -4.98
CA SER A 14 -8.91 -7.44 -6.06
C SER A 14 -9.60 -8.75 -6.41
N ARG A 15 -9.39 -9.22 -7.65
CA ARG A 15 -9.82 -10.57 -8.07
C ARG A 15 -8.83 -11.65 -7.65
N GLU A 16 -7.62 -11.26 -7.22
CA GLU A 16 -6.60 -12.20 -6.78
C GLU A 16 -6.95 -12.80 -5.43
N PRO A 17 -7.01 -14.14 -5.31
CA PRO A 17 -7.32 -14.82 -4.04
C PRO A 17 -6.34 -14.47 -2.92
N GLU A 18 -5.07 -14.30 -3.26
CA GLU A 18 -3.99 -13.98 -2.33
C GLU A 18 -4.25 -12.71 -1.53
N VAL A 19 -4.96 -11.72 -2.09
CA VAL A 19 -5.32 -10.49 -1.37
C VAL A 19 -6.22 -10.78 -0.17
N ARG A 20 -7.12 -11.74 -0.28
CA ARG A 20 -7.99 -12.16 0.83
C ARG A 20 -7.18 -12.86 1.92
N GLU A 21 -6.24 -13.71 1.53
CA GLU A 21 -5.35 -14.41 2.45
C GLU A 21 -4.46 -13.41 3.20
N GLU A 22 -3.87 -12.45 2.48
CA GLU A 22 -3.07 -11.37 3.05
C GLU A 22 -3.86 -10.53 4.06
N LEU A 23 -5.07 -10.08 3.70
CA LEU A 23 -5.91 -9.28 4.59
C LEU A 23 -6.41 -10.09 5.79
N GLY A 24 -6.75 -11.37 5.60
CA GLY A 24 -7.11 -12.26 6.69
C GLY A 24 -5.97 -12.42 7.69
N ALA A 25 -4.74 -12.65 7.21
CA ALA A 25 -3.56 -12.74 8.05
C ALA A 25 -3.28 -11.43 8.81
N ILE A 26 -3.44 -10.28 8.15
CA ILE A 26 -3.33 -8.95 8.80
C ILE A 26 -4.37 -8.82 9.91
N CYS A 27 -5.64 -9.16 9.67
CA CYS A 27 -6.72 -9.11 10.66
C CYS A 27 -6.38 -9.92 11.91
N GLU A 28 -5.92 -11.17 11.75
CA GLU A 28 -5.54 -12.02 12.87
C GLU A 28 -4.44 -11.41 13.75
N VAL A 29 -3.40 -10.83 13.12
CA VAL A 29 -2.32 -10.19 13.87
C VAL A 29 -2.79 -8.90 14.53
N VAL A 30 -3.60 -8.09 13.84
CA VAL A 30 -4.20 -6.86 14.37
C VAL A 30 -5.09 -7.16 15.57
N LYS A 31 -5.94 -8.19 15.49
CA LYS A 31 -6.76 -8.66 16.62
C LYS A 31 -5.91 -8.94 17.85
N LYS A 32 -4.92 -9.80 17.68
CA LYS A 32 -4.04 -10.26 18.78
C LYS A 32 -3.23 -9.12 19.41
N LYS A 33 -2.66 -8.24 18.59
CA LYS A 33 -1.78 -7.15 19.07
C LYS A 33 -2.53 -5.89 19.47
N GLY A 34 -3.68 -5.63 18.86
CA GLY A 34 -4.48 -4.42 19.06
C GLY A 34 -5.52 -4.51 20.17
N GLY A 35 -5.79 -5.74 20.68
CA GLY A 35 -6.77 -5.96 21.72
C GLY A 35 -8.21 -5.71 21.25
N TYR A 36 -8.50 -5.99 19.97
CA TYR A 36 -9.85 -5.93 19.42
C TYR A 36 -10.61 -7.23 19.71
N ASP A 37 -11.88 -7.13 20.06
CA ASP A 37 -12.76 -8.29 20.25
C ASP A 37 -13.06 -8.98 18.92
N PHE A 38 -13.18 -8.18 17.85
CA PHE A 38 -13.40 -8.64 16.50
C PHE A 38 -12.54 -7.84 15.49
N THR A 39 -12.03 -8.52 14.47
CA THR A 39 -11.36 -7.88 13.32
C THR A 39 -11.83 -8.53 12.06
N ASP A 40 -12.02 -7.71 11.05
CA ASP A 40 -12.43 -8.19 9.73
C ASP A 40 -11.97 -7.23 8.63
N TYR A 41 -12.08 -7.66 7.39
CA TYR A 41 -11.83 -6.84 6.23
C TYR A 41 -13.03 -6.81 5.27
N CYS A 42 -13.10 -5.76 4.48
CA CYS A 42 -14.07 -5.65 3.39
C CYS A 42 -13.49 -4.86 2.23
N PHE A 43 -14.18 -4.91 1.11
CA PHE A 43 -13.77 -4.23 -0.11
C PHE A 43 -14.73 -3.11 -0.48
N LEU A 44 -14.17 -2.05 -1.07
CA LEU A 44 -14.96 -0.99 -1.66
C LEU A 44 -15.70 -1.46 -2.90
N GLU A 45 -15.00 -2.23 -3.75
CA GLU A 45 -15.48 -2.67 -5.07
C GLU A 45 -14.85 -4.04 -5.44
N VAL A 46 -15.08 -4.50 -6.66
CA VAL A 46 -14.53 -5.69 -7.34
C VAL A 46 -15.22 -6.98 -6.91
N LEU A 47 -15.06 -7.43 -5.67
CA LEU A 47 -15.63 -8.68 -5.13
C LEU A 47 -16.04 -8.49 -3.66
N PRO A 48 -17.10 -9.23 -3.20
CA PRO A 48 -17.46 -9.23 -1.78
C PRO A 48 -16.35 -9.88 -0.93
N PRO A 49 -16.33 -9.65 0.41
CA PRO A 49 -17.35 -8.90 1.15
C PRO A 49 -17.24 -7.40 0.94
N PHE A 50 -18.35 -6.74 0.64
CA PHE A 50 -18.40 -5.29 0.51
C PHE A 50 -18.51 -4.59 1.88
N ILE A 51 -18.36 -3.26 1.90
CA ILE A 51 -18.37 -2.45 3.14
C ILE A 51 -19.62 -2.73 3.97
N GLU A 52 -20.79 -2.86 3.34
CA GLU A 52 -22.04 -3.16 4.06
C GLU A 52 -21.99 -4.51 4.79
N GLU A 53 -21.46 -5.54 4.13
CA GLU A 53 -21.31 -6.86 4.70
C GLU A 53 -20.29 -6.87 5.85
N GLY A 54 -19.17 -6.15 5.68
CA GLY A 54 -18.18 -6.00 6.74
C GLY A 54 -18.74 -5.34 7.99
N ILE A 55 -19.50 -4.24 7.84
CA ILE A 55 -20.17 -3.57 8.97
C ILE A 55 -21.20 -4.48 9.62
N LYS A 56 -22.04 -5.18 8.83
CA LYS A 56 -23.03 -6.14 9.37
C LYS A 56 -22.38 -7.23 10.22
N ARG A 57 -21.22 -7.77 9.79
CA ARG A 57 -20.47 -8.75 10.57
C ARG A 57 -19.95 -8.16 11.88
N CYS A 58 -19.40 -6.95 11.86
CA CYS A 58 -18.99 -6.26 13.10
C CYS A 58 -20.18 -6.07 14.06
N VAL A 59 -21.33 -5.64 13.56
CA VAL A 59 -22.55 -5.43 14.37
C VAL A 59 -23.07 -6.74 14.94
N SER A 60 -23.01 -7.86 14.21
CA SER A 60 -23.45 -9.17 14.69
C SER A 60 -22.61 -9.72 15.87
N GLU A 61 -21.38 -9.22 16.04
CA GLU A 61 -20.52 -9.53 17.19
C GLU A 61 -20.84 -8.70 18.45
N ASN A 62 -21.88 -7.87 18.38
CA ASN A 62 -22.32 -6.99 19.48
C ASN A 62 -21.20 -6.06 19.97
N VAL A 63 -20.49 -5.43 19.04
CA VAL A 63 -19.47 -4.42 19.36
C VAL A 63 -20.10 -3.04 19.58
N ASP A 64 -19.52 -2.25 20.47
CA ASP A 64 -19.97 -0.89 20.76
C ASP A 64 -19.38 0.14 19.78
N THR A 65 -18.23 -0.17 19.23
CA THR A 65 -17.49 0.75 18.34
C THR A 65 -16.74 -0.01 17.26
N ILE A 66 -16.75 0.54 16.05
CA ILE A 66 -15.94 0.03 14.93
C ILE A 66 -14.85 1.06 14.64
N THR A 67 -13.59 0.67 14.79
CA THR A 67 -12.44 1.43 14.26
C THR A 67 -12.23 1.02 12.80
N VAL A 68 -12.36 1.95 11.89
CA VAL A 68 -12.24 1.72 10.45
C VAL A 68 -10.87 2.14 9.99
N MET A 69 -10.13 1.18 9.42
CA MET A 69 -8.82 1.38 8.81
C MET A 69 -8.92 1.40 7.28
N PRO A 70 -8.84 2.56 6.63
CA PRO A 70 -8.72 2.62 5.18
C PRO A 70 -7.33 2.14 4.75
N TYR A 71 -7.24 0.93 4.21
CA TYR A 71 -5.98 0.28 3.81
C TYR A 71 -5.55 0.73 2.41
N PHE A 72 -5.15 2.01 2.33
CA PHE A 72 -4.75 2.68 1.10
C PHE A 72 -3.38 3.36 1.25
N LEU A 73 -2.54 3.23 0.23
CA LEU A 73 -1.26 3.95 0.14
C LEU A 73 -1.43 5.46 -0.13
N TYR A 74 -2.59 5.87 -0.64
CA TYR A 74 -2.82 7.24 -1.10
C TYR A 74 -4.12 7.82 -0.56
N PRO A 75 -4.18 9.13 -0.28
CA PRO A 75 -5.40 9.82 0.11
C PRO A 75 -6.27 10.21 -1.12
N GLY A 76 -6.49 9.24 -2.04
CA GLY A 76 -7.18 9.48 -3.30
C GLY A 76 -8.70 9.33 -3.25
N MET A 77 -9.33 9.36 -4.43
CA MET A 77 -10.79 9.28 -4.59
C MET A 77 -11.40 8.03 -3.94
N LYS A 78 -10.75 6.87 -4.10
CA LYS A 78 -11.25 5.59 -3.56
C LYS A 78 -11.28 5.57 -2.03
N LEU A 79 -10.30 6.19 -1.39
CA LEU A 79 -10.34 6.39 0.07
C LEU A 79 -11.53 7.28 0.48
N LYS A 80 -11.72 8.42 -0.18
CA LYS A 80 -12.82 9.33 0.13
C LYS A 80 -14.18 8.67 -0.06
N GLU A 81 -14.33 7.87 -1.12
CA GLU A 81 -15.53 7.07 -1.40
C GLU A 81 -15.79 6.03 -0.32
N SER A 82 -14.77 5.26 0.09
CA SER A 82 -14.89 4.21 1.11
C SER A 82 -15.28 4.78 2.47
N VAL A 83 -14.64 5.87 2.91
CA VAL A 83 -14.97 6.55 4.17
C VAL A 83 -16.39 7.09 4.16
N LYS A 84 -16.82 7.77 3.09
CA LYS A 84 -18.18 8.30 2.95
C LYS A 84 -19.22 7.19 2.99
N LYS A 85 -19.01 6.10 2.26
CA LYS A 85 -19.93 4.95 2.24
C LYS A 85 -20.03 4.29 3.60
N CYS A 86 -18.89 4.06 4.27
CA CYS A 86 -18.84 3.46 5.58
C CYS A 86 -19.52 4.35 6.65
N ALA A 87 -19.24 5.65 6.67
CA ALA A 87 -19.86 6.59 7.61
C ALA A 87 -21.40 6.60 7.51
N ARG A 88 -21.94 6.62 6.27
CA ARG A 88 -23.38 6.55 6.04
C ARG A 88 -23.98 5.26 6.59
N LEU A 89 -23.38 4.10 6.26
CA LEU A 89 -23.89 2.80 6.70
C LEU A 89 -23.82 2.63 8.23
N CYS A 90 -22.73 3.07 8.86
CA CYS A 90 -22.63 3.06 10.32
C CYS A 90 -23.68 3.94 10.99
N HIS A 91 -23.97 5.11 10.42
CA HIS A 91 -25.03 5.99 10.90
C HIS A 91 -26.42 5.32 10.78
N GLU A 92 -26.73 4.71 9.65
CA GLU A 92 -27.97 3.98 9.41
C GLU A 92 -28.15 2.80 10.41
N MET A 93 -27.06 2.12 10.75
CA MET A 93 -27.04 1.00 11.72
C MET A 93 -26.87 1.45 13.17
N ARG A 94 -26.76 2.76 13.43
CA ARG A 94 -26.59 3.35 14.78
C ARG A 94 -25.39 2.81 15.55
N ILE A 95 -24.29 2.49 14.84
CA ILE A 95 -23.04 2.06 15.45
C ILE A 95 -22.01 3.19 15.47
N LYS A 96 -21.30 3.32 16.59
CA LYS A 96 -20.20 4.29 16.72
C LYS A 96 -19.05 3.89 15.81
N VAL A 97 -18.52 4.85 15.06
CA VAL A 97 -17.40 4.62 14.14
C VAL A 97 -16.27 5.61 14.39
N ILE A 98 -15.03 5.12 14.33
CA ILE A 98 -13.80 5.88 14.42
C ILE A 98 -13.02 5.63 13.12
N PHE A 99 -12.67 6.69 12.39
CA PHE A 99 -11.85 6.56 11.18
C PHE A 99 -10.39 6.87 11.48
N THR A 100 -9.51 5.98 11.07
CA THR A 100 -8.07 6.24 11.11
C THR A 100 -7.64 7.03 9.87
N LYS A 101 -6.42 7.61 9.93
CA LYS A 101 -5.72 8.04 8.72
C LYS A 101 -5.35 6.80 7.87
N PRO A 102 -5.18 6.95 6.55
CA PRO A 102 -4.66 5.87 5.71
C PRO A 102 -3.18 5.60 6.01
N LEU A 103 -2.58 4.66 5.27
CA LEU A 103 -1.16 4.30 5.43
C LEU A 103 -0.20 5.42 5.01
N SER A 104 -0.62 6.30 4.09
CA SER A 104 0.20 7.36 3.50
C SER A 104 0.88 8.29 4.51
N TYR A 105 1.93 8.97 4.05
CA TYR A 105 2.72 9.93 4.83
C TYR A 105 3.34 9.34 6.11
N HIS A 106 3.93 8.16 5.99
CA HIS A 106 4.59 7.52 7.12
C HIS A 106 5.96 6.95 6.73
N PHE A 107 6.97 7.15 7.60
CA PHE A 107 8.34 6.70 7.34
C PHE A 107 8.48 5.17 7.21
N ILE A 108 7.57 4.40 7.79
CA ILE A 108 7.52 2.94 7.63
C ILE A 108 7.43 2.53 6.17
N LEU A 109 6.73 3.30 5.32
CA LEU A 109 6.63 3.01 3.89
C LEU A 109 7.99 3.20 3.17
N GLN A 110 8.79 4.18 3.60
CA GLN A 110 10.15 4.41 3.13
C GLN A 110 11.05 3.23 3.52
N ASN A 111 10.98 2.80 4.78
CA ASN A 111 11.72 1.66 5.29
C ASN A 111 11.37 0.36 4.54
N LEU A 112 10.10 0.16 4.19
CA LEU A 112 9.67 -0.99 3.39
C LEU A 112 10.28 -0.99 1.98
N LEU A 113 10.39 0.18 1.33
CA LEU A 113 11.08 0.27 0.04
C LEU A 113 12.56 -0.13 0.18
N ILE A 114 13.25 0.39 1.19
CA ILE A 114 14.66 0.08 1.45
C ILE A 114 14.80 -1.44 1.70
N GLU A 115 13.95 -2.03 2.53
CA GLU A 115 14.01 -3.47 2.79
C GLU A 115 13.79 -4.32 1.55
N ARG A 116 12.81 -3.96 0.70
CA ARG A 116 12.60 -4.72 -0.55
C ARG A 116 13.84 -4.66 -1.47
N ILE A 117 14.57 -3.54 -1.46
CA ILE A 117 15.83 -3.41 -2.20
C ILE A 117 16.91 -4.28 -1.57
N GLU A 118 17.10 -4.24 -0.25
CA GLU A 118 18.12 -5.03 0.44
C GLU A 118 17.82 -6.55 0.37
N ASP A 119 16.56 -6.95 0.49
CA ASP A 119 16.13 -8.34 0.31
C ASP A 119 16.46 -8.85 -1.11
N LEU A 120 16.20 -8.03 -2.13
CA LEU A 120 16.56 -8.37 -3.50
C LEU A 120 18.07 -8.51 -3.66
N LYS A 121 18.84 -7.54 -3.18
CA LYS A 121 20.31 -7.56 -3.24
C LYS A 121 20.87 -8.82 -2.57
N SER A 122 20.35 -9.15 -1.41
CA SER A 122 20.75 -10.37 -0.67
C SER A 122 20.43 -11.64 -1.46
N LYS A 123 19.21 -11.78 -1.99
CA LYS A 123 18.77 -12.94 -2.77
C LYS A 123 19.57 -13.14 -4.07
N MET A 124 19.96 -12.04 -4.70
CA MET A 124 20.68 -12.05 -5.98
C MET A 124 22.20 -11.99 -5.81
N ASN A 125 22.72 -11.98 -4.57
CA ASN A 125 24.12 -11.79 -4.24
C ASN A 125 24.74 -10.53 -4.89
N ILE A 126 23.96 -9.43 -4.92
CA ILE A 126 24.41 -8.15 -5.47
C ILE A 126 25.25 -7.44 -4.41
N SER A 127 26.54 -7.31 -4.68
CA SER A 127 27.51 -6.69 -3.76
C SER A 127 27.69 -5.17 -3.96
N SER A 128 27.04 -4.59 -4.97
CA SER A 128 27.11 -3.14 -5.22
C SER A 128 26.65 -2.32 -4.03
N LEU A 129 27.36 -1.24 -3.74
CA LEU A 129 26.96 -0.28 -2.72
C LEU A 129 25.64 0.41 -3.13
N ASN A 130 24.87 0.85 -2.16
CA ASN A 130 23.64 1.59 -2.44
C ASN A 130 23.90 2.88 -3.22
N ALA A 131 25.06 3.52 -2.97
CA ALA A 131 25.54 4.68 -3.70
C ALA A 131 25.81 4.42 -5.20
N ASP A 132 25.85 3.16 -5.63
CA ASP A 132 26.04 2.78 -7.03
C ASP A 132 24.76 2.32 -7.72
N CYS A 133 23.67 2.19 -6.95
CA CYS A 133 22.38 1.71 -7.44
C CYS A 133 21.48 2.87 -7.87
N ASP A 134 20.93 2.76 -9.06
CA ASP A 134 19.83 3.60 -9.55
C ASP A 134 18.49 2.91 -9.22
N ILE A 135 17.56 3.65 -8.62
CA ILE A 135 16.26 3.12 -8.20
C ILE A 135 15.14 3.70 -9.06
N LEU A 136 14.22 2.85 -9.50
CA LEU A 136 12.97 3.25 -10.15
C LEU A 136 11.78 2.75 -9.34
N VAL A 137 11.07 3.65 -8.68
CA VAL A 137 9.84 3.30 -7.94
C VAL A 137 8.65 3.42 -8.89
N ILE A 138 7.88 2.34 -9.04
CA ILE A 138 6.68 2.31 -9.89
C ILE A 138 5.44 2.40 -9.02
N GLY A 139 4.70 3.51 -9.12
CA GLY A 139 3.39 3.68 -8.53
C GLY A 139 2.25 3.35 -9.50
N HIS A 140 1.03 3.21 -8.99
CA HIS A 140 -0.14 3.00 -9.85
C HIS A 140 -0.45 4.24 -10.70
N GLY A 141 -0.29 5.42 -10.12
CA GLY A 141 -0.75 6.68 -10.67
C GLY A 141 -2.17 7.04 -10.19
N SER A 142 -2.49 8.31 -10.28
CA SER A 142 -3.80 8.84 -9.87
C SER A 142 -4.06 10.20 -10.50
N SER A 143 -5.32 10.48 -10.82
CA SER A 143 -5.77 11.83 -11.18
C SER A 143 -5.88 12.79 -9.98
N ASP A 144 -5.81 12.28 -8.74
CA ASP A 144 -5.83 13.08 -7.51
C ASP A 144 -4.41 13.55 -7.16
N LYS A 145 -4.20 14.87 -7.17
CA LYS A 145 -2.89 15.48 -6.83
C LYS A 145 -2.39 15.10 -5.43
N GLY A 146 -3.28 14.90 -4.46
CA GLY A 146 -2.92 14.46 -3.11
C GLY A 146 -2.32 13.06 -3.09
N ALA A 147 -2.78 12.17 -3.98
CA ALA A 147 -2.21 10.84 -4.13
C ALA A 147 -0.76 10.90 -4.63
N ARG A 148 -0.49 11.76 -5.63
CA ARG A 148 0.86 12.00 -6.14
C ARG A 148 1.78 12.54 -5.05
N THR A 149 1.36 13.55 -4.30
CA THR A 149 2.17 14.13 -3.21
C THR A 149 2.50 13.10 -2.14
N ALA A 150 1.55 12.20 -1.79
CA ALA A 150 1.81 11.12 -0.84
C ALA A 150 2.81 10.09 -1.37
N PHE A 151 2.77 9.78 -2.65
CA PHE A 151 3.74 8.92 -3.31
C PHE A 151 5.13 9.55 -3.32
N GLU A 152 5.23 10.80 -3.77
CA GLU A 152 6.49 11.56 -3.80
C GLU A 152 7.10 11.71 -2.40
N TYR A 153 6.31 11.89 -1.35
CA TYR A 153 6.79 11.88 0.03
C TYR A 153 7.53 10.58 0.37
N THR A 154 6.98 9.44 -0.03
CA THR A 154 7.61 8.13 0.22
C THR A 154 8.90 7.97 -0.60
N VAL A 155 8.85 8.29 -1.88
CA VAL A 155 10.01 8.19 -2.79
C VAL A 155 11.15 9.12 -2.36
N ASN A 156 10.83 10.36 -2.01
CA ASN A 156 11.83 11.35 -1.57
C ASN A 156 12.54 10.93 -0.27
N GLY A 157 11.89 10.16 0.59
CA GLY A 157 12.49 9.66 1.83
C GLY A 157 13.64 8.67 1.62
N ILE A 158 13.73 8.04 0.46
CA ILE A 158 14.82 7.09 0.16
C ILE A 158 15.94 7.69 -0.72
N VAL A 159 15.75 8.90 -1.25
CA VAL A 159 16.75 9.58 -2.12
C VAL A 159 18.15 9.65 -1.50
N PRO A 160 18.33 9.94 -0.20
CA PRO A 160 19.66 10.07 0.39
C PRO A 160 20.49 8.77 0.42
N PHE A 161 19.86 7.62 0.19
CA PHE A 161 20.50 6.32 0.38
C PHE A 161 21.07 5.70 -0.91
N TYR A 162 20.69 6.24 -2.09
CA TYR A 162 21.02 5.63 -3.38
C TYR A 162 21.65 6.65 -4.33
N LYS A 163 22.31 6.16 -5.39
CA LYS A 163 22.94 6.99 -6.44
C LYS A 163 21.93 7.93 -7.09
N SER A 164 20.79 7.38 -7.47
CA SER A 164 19.64 8.15 -7.92
C SER A 164 18.34 7.43 -7.58
N VAL A 165 17.30 8.19 -7.30
CA VAL A 165 15.94 7.65 -7.13
C VAL A 165 15.03 8.39 -8.11
N ASN A 166 14.39 7.63 -8.98
CA ASN A 166 13.43 8.12 -9.94
C ASN A 166 12.10 7.38 -9.73
N PHE A 167 11.03 7.90 -10.30
CA PHE A 167 9.75 7.24 -10.24
C PHE A 167 9.01 7.33 -11.58
N CYS A 168 8.04 6.43 -11.74
CA CYS A 168 7.08 6.46 -12.83
C CYS A 168 5.75 5.85 -12.38
N PHE A 169 4.77 5.91 -13.26
CA PHE A 169 3.43 5.43 -12.98
C PHE A 169 2.99 4.41 -14.04
N LEU A 170 2.21 3.42 -13.61
CA LEU A 170 1.61 2.43 -14.47
C LEU A 170 0.54 3.08 -15.37
N GLU A 171 -0.32 3.91 -14.78
CA GLU A 171 -1.40 4.58 -15.50
C GLU A 171 -1.76 5.93 -14.86
N LEU A 172 -2.63 6.69 -15.49
CA LEU A 172 -3.28 7.92 -14.98
C LEU A 172 -2.35 9.10 -14.65
N ASP A 173 -1.04 8.93 -14.66
CA ASP A 173 -0.08 9.99 -14.31
C ASP A 173 1.23 9.88 -15.13
N ARG A 174 2.12 10.84 -14.99
CA ARG A 174 3.40 10.93 -15.70
C ARG A 174 4.57 11.16 -14.73
N PRO A 175 5.80 10.69 -15.06
CA PRO A 175 6.17 9.91 -16.26
C PRO A 175 5.58 8.49 -16.25
N ASN A 176 5.30 7.91 -17.43
CA ASN A 176 4.97 6.49 -17.55
C ASN A 176 6.24 5.62 -17.42
N ILE A 177 6.09 4.28 -17.47
CA ILE A 177 7.20 3.34 -17.26
C ILE A 177 8.31 3.56 -18.30
N GLU A 178 7.97 3.71 -19.58
CA GLU A 178 8.98 3.97 -20.64
C GLU A 178 9.73 5.29 -20.40
N GLU A 179 9.04 6.37 -20.07
CA GLU A 179 9.63 7.67 -19.75
C GLU A 179 10.53 7.58 -18.51
N GLY A 180 10.12 6.83 -17.48
CA GLY A 180 10.91 6.58 -16.29
C GLY A 180 12.23 5.88 -16.60
N VAL A 181 12.20 4.80 -17.37
CA VAL A 181 13.40 4.07 -17.81
C VAL A 181 14.29 4.96 -18.66
N ARG A 182 13.74 5.68 -19.64
CA ARG A 182 14.50 6.60 -20.49
C ARG A 182 15.24 7.67 -19.68
N ASN A 183 14.60 8.24 -18.67
CA ASN A 183 15.20 9.28 -17.83
C ASN A 183 16.39 8.79 -17.01
N ILE A 184 16.39 7.52 -16.62
CA ILE A 184 17.48 6.90 -15.88
C ILE A 184 18.64 6.58 -16.83
N VAL A 185 18.37 5.87 -17.92
CA VAL A 185 19.41 5.46 -18.89
C VAL A 185 20.17 6.65 -19.45
N GLY A 186 19.49 7.76 -19.70
CA GLY A 186 20.12 8.99 -20.17
C GLY A 186 21.18 9.59 -19.23
N LYS A 187 21.26 9.13 -17.98
CA LYS A 187 22.22 9.57 -16.95
C LYS A 187 23.40 8.60 -16.75
N GLY A 188 23.50 7.53 -17.53
CA GLY A 188 24.58 6.54 -17.40
C GLY A 188 24.37 5.57 -16.24
N THR A 189 23.34 4.73 -16.35
CA THR A 189 22.96 3.73 -15.34
C THR A 189 23.80 2.47 -15.46
N GLY A 190 24.36 2.00 -14.35
CA GLY A 190 24.99 0.69 -14.22
C GLY A 190 23.99 -0.38 -13.79
N LEU A 191 23.60 -0.36 -12.54
CA LEU A 191 22.62 -1.28 -11.93
C LEU A 191 21.31 -0.55 -11.65
N LEU A 192 20.20 -1.03 -12.23
CA LEU A 192 18.86 -0.54 -11.96
C LEU A 192 18.08 -1.51 -11.06
N ILE A 193 17.56 -1.02 -9.95
CA ILE A 193 16.62 -1.76 -9.13
C ILE A 193 15.23 -1.11 -9.24
N VAL A 194 14.26 -1.88 -9.68
CA VAL A 194 12.87 -1.44 -9.85
C VAL A 194 12.04 -1.90 -8.67
N VAL A 195 11.33 -0.98 -8.05
CA VAL A 195 10.52 -1.23 -6.85
C VAL A 195 9.03 -0.97 -7.12
N PRO A 196 8.22 -2.03 -7.26
CA PRO A 196 6.76 -1.89 -7.37
C PRO A 196 6.15 -1.41 -6.05
N TYR A 197 5.63 -0.19 -6.01
CA TYR A 197 4.99 0.39 -4.83
C TYR A 197 3.49 0.07 -4.81
N PHE A 198 3.18 -1.19 -4.51
CA PHE A 198 1.82 -1.74 -4.44
C PHE A 198 1.64 -2.54 -3.16
N LEU A 199 0.44 -2.49 -2.56
CA LEU A 199 0.10 -3.28 -1.37
C LEU A 199 0.00 -4.78 -1.71
N HIS A 200 -0.59 -5.10 -2.85
CA HIS A 200 -0.91 -6.47 -3.23
C HIS A 200 -0.35 -6.85 -4.59
N LYS A 201 -0.20 -8.14 -4.79
CA LYS A 201 0.07 -8.74 -6.09
C LYS A 201 -1.21 -8.76 -6.95
N GLY A 202 -1.57 -7.66 -7.60
CA GLY A 202 -2.68 -7.66 -8.57
C GLY A 202 -2.29 -8.34 -9.90
N ALA A 203 -3.22 -9.12 -10.53
CA ALA A 203 -2.97 -9.79 -11.81
C ALA A 203 -2.56 -8.81 -12.92
N HIS A 204 -3.29 -7.70 -13.01
CA HIS A 204 -2.98 -6.66 -14.01
C HIS A 204 -1.64 -5.98 -13.72
N THR A 205 -1.36 -5.63 -12.46
CA THR A 205 -0.10 -4.97 -12.10
C THR A 205 1.13 -5.83 -12.34
N LYS A 206 1.04 -7.16 -12.18
CA LYS A 206 2.17 -8.06 -12.46
C LYS A 206 2.51 -8.14 -13.94
N LYS A 207 1.48 -8.35 -14.77
CA LYS A 207 1.67 -8.58 -16.20
C LYS A 207 2.01 -7.27 -16.88
N ASP A 208 1.21 -6.23 -16.66
CA ASP A 208 1.36 -4.95 -17.33
C ASP A 208 2.66 -4.25 -16.94
N VAL A 209 2.99 -4.19 -15.63
CA VAL A 209 4.27 -3.61 -15.18
C VAL A 209 5.46 -4.35 -15.75
N ARG A 210 5.43 -5.70 -15.77
CA ARG A 210 6.54 -6.48 -16.30
C ARG A 210 6.68 -6.33 -17.81
N GLU A 211 5.60 -6.45 -18.57
CA GLU A 211 5.62 -6.34 -20.03
C GLU A 211 6.10 -4.94 -20.48
N GLU A 212 5.55 -3.88 -19.90
CA GLU A 212 5.98 -2.51 -20.22
C GLU A 212 7.41 -2.24 -19.80
N LEU A 213 7.80 -2.70 -18.60
CA LEU A 213 9.15 -2.53 -18.09
C LEU A 213 10.17 -3.27 -18.96
N TYR A 214 9.97 -4.55 -19.25
CA TYR A 214 10.91 -5.31 -20.09
C TYR A 214 11.00 -4.74 -21.50
N SER A 215 9.89 -4.32 -22.11
CA SER A 215 9.88 -3.63 -23.40
C SER A 215 10.73 -2.35 -23.36
N ALA A 216 10.60 -1.55 -22.30
CA ALA A 216 11.40 -0.33 -22.14
C ALA A 216 12.89 -0.64 -21.91
N LEU A 217 13.21 -1.62 -21.07
CA LEU A 217 14.59 -2.05 -20.79
C LEU A 217 15.30 -2.52 -22.06
N GLU A 218 14.61 -3.33 -22.88
CA GLU A 218 15.13 -3.80 -24.17
C GLU A 218 15.36 -2.64 -25.15
N LYS A 219 14.35 -1.75 -25.29
CA LYS A 219 14.42 -0.57 -26.15
C LYS A 219 15.63 0.32 -25.84
N TYR A 220 15.91 0.52 -24.55
CA TYR A 220 17.02 1.37 -24.09
C TYR A 220 18.31 0.59 -23.81
N ARG A 221 18.34 -0.72 -24.12
CA ARG A 221 19.51 -1.61 -23.98
C ARG A 221 20.14 -1.60 -22.59
N LEU A 222 19.31 -1.51 -21.55
CA LEU A 222 19.80 -1.62 -20.17
C LEU A 222 20.09 -3.08 -19.85
N LYS A 223 21.37 -3.38 -19.52
CA LYS A 223 21.85 -4.75 -19.38
C LYS A 223 21.55 -5.37 -18.01
N GLU A 224 21.51 -4.54 -16.97
CA GLU A 224 21.36 -5.00 -15.60
C GLU A 224 20.21 -4.27 -14.92
N ALA A 225 19.09 -4.97 -14.79
CA ALA A 225 17.91 -4.50 -14.10
C ALA A 225 17.25 -5.63 -13.31
N HIS A 226 16.90 -5.36 -12.07
CA HIS A 226 16.25 -6.31 -11.18
C HIS A 226 14.97 -5.70 -10.60
N ILE A 227 13.96 -6.54 -10.36
CA ILE A 227 12.66 -6.10 -9.83
C ILE A 227 12.48 -6.71 -8.44
N THR A 228 12.17 -5.88 -7.46
CA THR A 228 11.84 -6.35 -6.09
C THR A 228 10.46 -6.96 -6.04
N GLU A 229 10.14 -7.62 -4.92
CA GLU A 229 8.76 -7.90 -4.57
C GLU A 229 8.03 -6.58 -4.23
N HIS A 230 6.69 -6.62 -4.28
CA HIS A 230 5.82 -5.54 -3.82
C HIS A 230 5.82 -5.45 -2.27
N LEU A 231 5.06 -4.50 -1.69
CA LEU A 231 5.05 -4.31 -0.22
C LEU A 231 4.49 -5.53 0.53
N GLY A 232 3.38 -6.11 0.05
CA GLY A 232 2.79 -7.33 0.61
C GLY A 232 2.23 -7.17 2.04
N ALA A 233 1.88 -8.30 2.65
CA ALA A 233 1.41 -8.37 4.04
C ALA A 233 2.59 -8.33 5.02
N ASP A 234 3.23 -7.20 5.14
CA ASP A 234 4.40 -7.01 6.01
C ASP A 234 3.98 -6.67 7.44
N VAL A 235 4.73 -7.19 8.43
CA VAL A 235 4.51 -6.90 9.86
C VAL A 235 4.60 -5.41 10.19
N LYS A 236 5.37 -4.64 9.43
CA LYS A 236 5.48 -3.19 9.59
C LYS A 236 4.20 -2.47 9.18
N LEU A 237 3.47 -2.97 8.17
CA LEU A 237 2.16 -2.45 7.84
C LEU A 237 1.14 -2.73 8.96
N VAL A 238 1.22 -3.90 9.61
CA VAL A 238 0.40 -4.18 10.80
C VAL A 238 0.73 -3.21 11.94
N ASN A 239 2.00 -2.93 12.18
CA ASN A 239 2.39 -1.96 13.21
C ASN A 239 1.87 -0.55 12.88
N LEU A 240 1.93 -0.14 11.62
CA LEU A 240 1.37 1.13 11.16
C LEU A 240 -0.16 1.19 11.32
N ILE A 241 -0.89 0.11 11.01
CA ILE A 241 -2.33 0.02 11.26
C ILE A 241 -2.65 0.27 12.73
N LEU A 242 -1.93 -0.42 13.63
CA LEU A 242 -2.12 -0.28 15.07
C LEU A 242 -1.75 1.11 15.61
N GLU A 243 -0.73 1.74 15.04
CA GLU A 243 -0.36 3.12 15.36
C GLU A 243 -1.46 4.10 14.93
N ARG A 244 -1.93 4.00 13.69
CA ARG A 244 -3.05 4.81 13.17
C ARG A 244 -4.33 4.63 14.00
N ALA A 245 -4.60 3.42 14.44
CA ALA A 245 -5.74 3.13 15.30
C ALA A 245 -5.63 3.84 16.67
N ARG A 246 -4.45 3.71 17.32
CA ARG A 246 -4.20 4.38 18.61
C ARG A 246 -4.30 5.90 18.49
N GLU A 247 -3.74 6.50 17.42
CA GLU A 247 -3.88 7.93 17.14
C GLU A 247 -5.35 8.35 17.05
N ALA A 248 -6.17 7.59 16.32
CA ALA A 248 -7.57 7.93 16.10
C ALA A 248 -8.43 7.72 17.36
N GLU A 249 -8.19 6.64 18.09
CA GLU A 249 -8.95 6.30 19.31
C GLU A 249 -8.63 7.23 20.46
N SER A 250 -7.38 7.72 20.59
CA SER A 250 -6.99 8.64 21.66
C SER A 250 -7.56 10.05 21.49
N ASN A 251 -7.93 10.47 20.28
CA ASN A 251 -8.52 11.79 20.02
C ASN A 251 -10.02 11.90 20.38
N ILE A 252 -10.61 10.86 20.95
CA ILE A 252 -12.05 10.79 21.27
C ILE A 252 -12.29 10.86 22.80
N VAL A 253 -11.23 10.93 23.59
CA VAL A 253 -11.27 11.06 25.06
C VAL A 253 -11.43 12.53 25.49
#